data_787854d4822c11b5f0e9cd7bec102899
#
_entry.id   787854d4822c11b5f0e9cd7bec102899
#
_cell.length_a   1.000
_cell.length_b   1.000
_cell.length_c   1.000
_cell.angle_alpha   90.00
_cell.angle_beta   90.00
_cell.angle_gamma   90.00
#
_symmetry.space_group_name_H-M   'P 1'
#
loop_
_entity.id
_entity.type
_entity.pdbx_description
1 polymer ?
#
loop_
_entity_poly.entity_id
_entity_poly.type
_entity_poly.pdbx_seq_one_letter_code
_entity_poly.pdbx_strand_id
1 'polypeptide(L)'
;MTRSHRSVRHQPETSVELNPLFSRPGEATIFPRFTIPDGESLPATAYQVVHDEVMLDGNSRLNLATFVGTWMEKEASQLYAETFDKNMIDKDEYPQTALIETRCWRMLADLWNAPDPAAAIGTSTVGSSEACML
;
A
#
# COMPACT_ATOMS: atom_id res chain seq x y z
N MET A 1 41.01 -7.54 23.70
CA MET A 1 40.16 -8.08 22.60
C MET A 1 39.41 -6.96 21.97
N THR A 2 39.92 -6.41 20.90
CA THR A 2 39.41 -5.21 20.23
C THR A 2 38.41 -5.68 19.14
N ARG A 3 37.12 -5.38 19.30
CA ARG A 3 36.12 -5.65 18.28
C ARG A 3 36.29 -4.66 17.11
N SER A 4 36.75 -5.20 15.99
CA SER A 4 36.76 -4.49 14.70
C SER A 4 35.36 -4.17 14.27
N HIS A 5 35.00 -2.88 14.24
CA HIS A 5 33.81 -2.41 13.52
C HIS A 5 34.05 -2.58 12.02
N ARG A 6 33.39 -3.55 11.41
CA ARG A 6 33.25 -3.60 9.94
C ARG A 6 32.49 -2.35 9.50
N SER A 7 33.19 -1.43 8.87
CA SER A 7 32.53 -0.33 8.15
C SER A 7 31.69 -0.91 7.05
N VAL A 8 30.39 -0.67 7.13
CA VAL A 8 29.47 -0.92 6.01
C VAL A 8 29.97 -0.04 4.86
N ARG A 9 30.44 -0.66 3.78
CA ARG A 9 30.76 0.07 2.55
C ARG A 9 29.46 0.72 2.07
N HIS A 10 29.37 2.03 2.16
CA HIS A 10 28.38 2.79 1.40
C HIS A 10 28.56 2.44 -0.08
N GLN A 11 27.59 1.78 -0.67
CA GLN A 11 27.47 1.73 -2.12
C GLN A 11 27.23 3.17 -2.58
N PRO A 12 27.81 3.60 -3.71
CA PRO A 12 27.55 4.93 -4.22
C PRO A 12 26.05 5.09 -4.42
N GLU A 13 25.48 6.10 -3.76
CA GLU A 13 24.09 6.46 -3.90
C GLU A 13 23.82 6.75 -5.38
N THR A 14 23.07 5.88 -6.02
CA THR A 14 22.58 6.15 -7.37
C THR A 14 21.45 7.16 -7.22
N SER A 15 21.78 8.44 -7.36
CA SER A 15 20.77 9.49 -7.41
C SER A 15 20.00 9.39 -8.73
N VAL A 16 18.69 9.48 -8.66
CA VAL A 16 17.86 9.61 -9.86
C VAL A 16 17.85 11.09 -10.24
N GLU A 17 18.58 11.43 -11.29
CA GLU A 17 18.55 12.77 -11.85
C GLU A 17 17.39 12.87 -12.85
N LEU A 18 16.38 13.68 -12.51
CA LEU A 18 15.29 13.97 -13.44
C LEU A 18 15.83 14.81 -14.59
N ASN A 19 15.57 14.36 -15.82
CA ASN A 19 16.05 15.01 -17.01
C ASN A 19 15.52 16.46 -17.09
N PRO A 20 16.39 17.48 -17.11
CA PRO A 20 16.00 18.89 -17.11
C PRO A 20 15.15 19.33 -18.30
N LEU A 21 15.06 18.52 -19.36
CA LEU A 21 14.20 18.80 -20.51
C LEU A 21 12.69 18.78 -20.17
N PHE A 22 12.30 18.13 -19.09
CA PHE A 22 10.90 17.98 -18.68
C PHE A 22 10.57 18.65 -17.34
N SER A 23 11.58 19.17 -16.65
CA SER A 23 11.40 19.91 -15.39
C SER A 23 11.58 21.40 -15.62
N ARG A 24 10.85 22.22 -14.88
CA ARG A 24 11.07 23.67 -14.88
C ARG A 24 12.44 23.97 -14.28
N PRO A 25 13.12 25.06 -14.71
CA PRO A 25 14.37 25.48 -14.09
C PRO A 25 14.19 25.65 -12.58
N GLY A 26 14.97 24.92 -11.78
CA GLY A 26 14.87 24.90 -10.31
C GLY A 26 14.07 23.72 -9.73
N GLU A 27 13.42 22.90 -10.55
CA GLU A 27 12.68 21.71 -10.12
C GLU A 27 13.49 20.40 -10.24
N ALA A 28 14.72 20.46 -10.71
CA ALA A 28 15.61 19.29 -10.77
C ALA A 28 15.98 18.89 -9.33
N THR A 29 15.16 18.04 -8.74
CA THR A 29 15.39 17.51 -7.40
C THR A 29 16.05 16.15 -7.54
N ILE A 30 17.26 16.01 -7.00
CA ILE A 30 17.93 14.73 -6.86
C ILE A 30 17.26 14.00 -5.71
N PHE A 31 16.59 12.89 -6.01
CA PHE A 31 16.01 12.04 -4.97
C PHE A 31 17.01 10.94 -4.60
N PRO A 32 17.57 10.97 -3.38
CA PRO A 32 18.39 9.87 -2.91
C PRO A 32 17.52 8.61 -2.75
N ARG A 33 18.04 7.46 -3.19
CA ARG A 33 17.27 6.18 -3.14
C ARG A 33 17.16 5.58 -1.73
N PHE A 34 18.11 5.86 -0.87
CA PHE A 34 18.26 5.14 0.41
C PHE A 34 18.38 6.07 1.62
N THR A 35 18.24 7.36 1.42
CA THR A 35 18.28 8.37 2.49
C THR A 35 17.12 9.33 2.33
N ILE A 36 16.71 9.92 3.43
CA ILE A 36 15.72 10.99 3.38
C ILE A 36 16.39 12.23 2.78
N PRO A 37 15.75 12.92 1.82
CA PRO A 37 16.28 14.17 1.28
C PRO A 37 16.50 15.22 2.38
N ASP A 38 17.59 15.97 2.28
CA ASP A 38 17.91 17.04 3.26
C ASP A 38 17.01 18.27 3.13
N GLY A 39 16.26 18.38 2.03
CA GLY A 39 15.41 19.52 1.74
C GLY A 39 13.97 19.13 1.36
N GLU A 40 13.14 20.15 1.25
CA GLU A 40 11.75 19.99 0.80
C GLU A 40 11.71 19.58 -0.67
N SER A 41 10.77 18.69 -0.97
CA SER A 41 10.51 18.21 -2.34
C SER A 41 9.07 18.52 -2.73
N LEU A 42 8.85 18.82 -4.00
CA LEU A 42 7.48 18.99 -4.51
C LEU A 42 6.74 17.64 -4.49
N PRO A 43 5.54 17.58 -3.91
CA PRO A 43 4.75 16.34 -3.86
C PRO A 43 4.52 15.72 -5.24
N ALA A 44 4.31 16.53 -6.27
CA ALA A 44 4.13 16.07 -7.65
C ALA A 44 5.39 15.37 -8.20
N THR A 45 6.58 15.87 -7.85
CA THR A 45 7.84 15.25 -8.26
C THR A 45 8.07 13.91 -7.56
N ALA A 46 7.81 13.87 -6.24
CA ALA A 46 7.89 12.64 -5.47
C ALA A 46 6.90 11.57 -6.01
N TYR A 47 5.68 11.99 -6.28
CA TYR A 47 4.67 11.12 -6.92
C TYR A 47 5.17 10.56 -8.25
N GLN A 48 5.72 11.42 -9.13
CA GLN A 48 6.16 11.01 -10.46
C GLN A 48 7.29 9.99 -10.39
N VAL A 49 8.27 10.20 -9.51
CA VAL A 49 9.39 9.26 -9.32
C VAL A 49 8.88 7.88 -8.90
N VAL A 50 8.02 7.83 -7.89
CA VAL A 50 7.45 6.56 -7.40
C VAL A 50 6.55 5.92 -8.45
N HIS A 51 5.73 6.72 -9.13
CA HIS A 51 4.84 6.24 -10.18
C HIS A 51 5.63 5.59 -11.33
N ASP A 52 6.69 6.23 -11.80
CA ASP A 52 7.49 5.71 -12.90
C ASP A 52 8.22 4.41 -12.52
N GLU A 53 8.69 4.29 -11.28
CA GLU A 53 9.25 3.03 -10.79
C GLU A 53 8.20 1.91 -10.73
N VAL A 54 7.01 2.18 -10.23
CA VAL A 54 5.92 1.20 -10.16
C VAL A 54 5.42 0.78 -11.56
N MET A 55 5.51 1.67 -12.54
CA MET A 55 5.16 1.33 -13.93
C MET A 55 6.10 0.30 -14.59
N LEU A 56 7.27 0.04 -14.00
CA LEU A 56 8.17 -1.04 -14.43
C LEU A 56 7.72 -2.41 -13.94
N ASP A 57 6.81 -2.47 -12.98
CA ASP A 57 6.26 -3.72 -12.47
C ASP A 57 5.33 -4.38 -13.50
N GLY A 58 5.11 -5.68 -13.30
CA GLY A 58 4.21 -6.45 -14.16
C GLY A 58 2.76 -5.95 -14.11
N ASN A 59 2.10 -5.96 -15.26
CA ASN A 59 0.69 -5.62 -15.34
C ASN A 59 -0.16 -6.67 -14.59
N SER A 60 -0.86 -6.25 -13.54
CA SER A 60 -1.71 -7.12 -12.72
C SER A 60 -2.79 -7.85 -13.51
N ARG A 61 -3.29 -7.28 -14.61
CA ARG A 61 -4.26 -7.93 -15.51
C ARG A 61 -3.71 -9.10 -16.30
N LEU A 62 -2.39 -9.16 -16.46
CA LEU A 62 -1.68 -10.24 -17.14
C LEU A 62 -1.14 -11.28 -16.18
N ASN A 63 -1.30 -11.07 -14.87
CA ASN A 63 -0.88 -12.03 -13.86
C ASN A 63 -1.91 -13.17 -13.77
N LEU A 64 -1.57 -14.29 -14.39
CA LEU A 64 -2.40 -15.51 -14.36
C LEU A 64 -1.97 -16.50 -13.27
N ALA A 65 -0.94 -16.18 -12.51
CA ALA A 65 -0.34 -17.13 -11.62
C ALA A 65 -1.11 -17.23 -10.29
N THR A 66 -1.00 -16.38 -9.38
CA THR A 66 -1.63 -16.49 -8.05
C THR A 66 -1.60 -15.15 -7.33
N PHE A 67 -2.29 -15.05 -6.20
CA PHE A 67 -2.31 -13.85 -5.36
C PHE A 67 -2.81 -12.61 -6.10
N VAL A 68 -3.84 -12.76 -6.71
CA VAL A 68 -4.36 -11.97 -7.79
C VAL A 68 -4.71 -10.58 -7.37
N GLY A 69 -3.97 -9.62 -7.91
CA GLY A 69 -4.49 -8.31 -8.14
C GLY A 69 -5.57 -8.42 -9.20
N THR A 70 -6.77 -8.28 -8.82
CA THR A 70 -7.83 -8.56 -9.71
C THR A 70 -8.45 -7.30 -10.22
N TRP A 71 -9.20 -7.50 -11.23
CA TRP A 71 -10.08 -6.49 -11.72
C TRP A 71 -11.03 -6.00 -10.62
N MET A 72 -11.15 -4.70 -10.47
CA MET A 72 -12.11 -4.04 -9.59
C MET A 72 -13.01 -3.16 -10.43
N GLU A 73 -14.28 -3.10 -10.06
CA GLU A 73 -15.21 -2.11 -10.58
C GLU A 73 -14.69 -0.70 -10.30
N LYS A 74 -15.02 0.21 -11.21
CA LYS A 74 -14.62 1.62 -11.05
C LYS A 74 -15.08 2.21 -9.72
N GLU A 75 -16.28 1.86 -9.29
CA GLU A 75 -16.88 2.30 -8.03
C GLU A 75 -16.12 1.78 -6.81
N ALA A 76 -15.61 0.54 -6.86
CA ALA A 76 -14.78 0.00 -5.80
C ALA A 76 -13.44 0.74 -5.68
N SER A 77 -12.79 1.03 -6.81
CA SER A 77 -11.56 1.81 -6.85
C SER A 77 -11.77 3.25 -6.37
N GLN A 78 -12.88 3.85 -6.75
CA GLN A 78 -13.27 5.20 -6.30
C GLN A 78 -13.51 5.22 -4.79
N LEU A 79 -14.29 4.27 -4.27
CA LEU A 79 -14.58 4.17 -2.84
C LEU A 79 -13.30 3.98 -2.04
N TYR A 80 -12.37 3.14 -2.53
CA TYR A 80 -11.06 2.97 -1.90
C TYR A 80 -10.28 4.28 -1.84
N ALA A 81 -10.22 5.03 -2.93
CA ALA A 81 -9.52 6.31 -2.97
C ALA A 81 -10.15 7.38 -2.05
N GLU A 82 -11.46 7.33 -1.84
CA GLU A 82 -12.18 8.26 -0.95
C GLU A 82 -12.07 7.90 0.53
N THR A 83 -11.66 6.67 0.85
CA THR A 83 -11.71 6.14 2.22
C THR A 83 -10.38 5.57 2.72
N PHE A 84 -9.30 5.69 1.95
CA PHE A 84 -8.00 5.11 2.32
C PHE A 84 -7.42 5.68 3.63
N ASP A 85 -7.87 6.86 4.05
CA ASP A 85 -7.49 7.52 5.30
C ASP A 85 -8.27 7.04 6.53
N LYS A 86 -9.27 6.15 6.36
CA LYS A 86 -10.06 5.60 7.46
C LYS A 86 -9.27 4.52 8.19
N ASN A 87 -9.08 4.70 9.49
CA ASN A 87 -8.45 3.71 10.33
C ASN A 87 -9.48 2.71 10.89
N MET A 88 -9.61 1.57 10.23
CA MET A 88 -10.59 0.53 10.61
C MET A 88 -10.37 -0.04 12.04
N ILE A 89 -9.16 0.05 12.59
CA ILE A 89 -8.84 -0.44 13.93
C ILE A 89 -9.45 0.45 15.00
N ASP A 90 -9.60 1.74 14.73
CA ASP A 90 -10.25 2.69 15.64
C ASP A 90 -11.77 2.67 15.45
N LYS A 91 -12.40 1.71 16.13
CA LYS A 91 -13.85 1.47 15.98
C LYS A 91 -14.71 2.55 16.65
N ASP A 92 -14.15 3.30 17.56
CA ASP A 92 -14.86 4.39 18.24
C ASP A 92 -14.95 5.61 17.33
N GLU A 93 -13.89 5.94 16.62
CA GLU A 93 -13.85 7.06 15.66
C GLU A 93 -14.53 6.69 14.34
N TYR A 94 -14.40 5.44 13.88
CA TYR A 94 -14.93 4.95 12.61
C TYR A 94 -15.99 3.84 12.77
N PRO A 95 -17.10 4.08 13.51
CA PRO A 95 -18.11 3.04 13.80
C PRO A 95 -18.81 2.49 12.55
N GLN A 96 -18.95 3.30 11.50
CA GLN A 96 -19.58 2.84 10.26
C GLN A 96 -18.67 1.88 9.49
N THR A 97 -17.37 2.12 9.48
CA THR A 97 -16.38 1.20 8.88
C THR A 97 -16.39 -0.14 9.62
N ALA A 98 -16.40 -0.13 10.95
CA ALA A 98 -16.51 -1.33 11.78
C ALA A 98 -17.83 -2.09 11.55
N LEU A 99 -18.93 -1.36 11.34
CA LEU A 99 -20.22 -1.99 11.04
C LEU A 99 -20.24 -2.61 9.63
N ILE A 100 -19.61 -1.98 8.65
CA ILE A 100 -19.48 -2.53 7.29
C ILE A 100 -18.65 -3.82 7.34
N GLU A 101 -17.53 -3.83 8.05
CA GLU A 101 -16.73 -5.03 8.28
C GLU A 101 -17.61 -6.15 8.84
N THR A 102 -18.34 -5.89 9.91
CA THR A 102 -19.25 -6.85 10.54
C THR A 102 -20.29 -7.40 9.57
N ARG A 103 -20.86 -6.57 8.72
CA ARG A 103 -21.81 -7.01 7.70
C ARG A 103 -21.16 -7.94 6.68
N CYS A 104 -19.95 -7.62 6.22
CA CYS A 104 -19.26 -8.42 5.21
C CYS A 104 -19.05 -9.86 5.69
N TRP A 105 -18.45 -10.07 6.86
CA TRP A 105 -18.20 -11.44 7.33
C TRP A 105 -19.47 -12.17 7.75
N ARG A 106 -20.54 -11.48 8.20
CA ARG A 106 -21.85 -12.12 8.42
C ARG A 106 -22.51 -12.58 7.12
N MET A 107 -22.42 -11.79 6.05
CA MET A 107 -22.87 -12.21 4.73
C MET A 107 -22.14 -13.45 4.24
N LEU A 108 -20.83 -13.54 4.49
CA LEU A 108 -20.05 -14.73 4.15
C LEU A 108 -20.44 -15.93 5.02
N ALA A 109 -20.68 -15.74 6.30
CA ALA A 109 -21.16 -16.78 7.19
C ALA A 109 -22.52 -17.34 6.75
N ASP A 110 -23.44 -16.48 6.33
CA ASP A 110 -24.74 -16.86 5.78
C ASP A 110 -24.55 -17.64 4.46
N LEU A 111 -23.72 -17.13 3.56
CA LEU A 111 -23.42 -17.80 2.30
C LEU A 111 -22.84 -19.21 2.49
N TRP A 112 -22.08 -19.41 3.55
CA TRP A 112 -21.47 -20.72 3.91
C TRP A 112 -22.36 -21.56 4.81
N ASN A 113 -23.61 -21.18 5.00
CA ASN A 113 -24.60 -21.90 5.78
C ASN A 113 -24.21 -22.11 7.25
N ALA A 114 -23.61 -21.08 7.88
CA ALA A 114 -23.36 -21.12 9.31
C ALA A 114 -24.69 -21.30 10.07
N PRO A 115 -24.74 -22.13 11.12
CA PRO A 115 -25.98 -22.39 11.87
C PRO A 115 -26.62 -21.13 12.46
N ASP A 116 -25.81 -20.16 12.85
CA ASP A 116 -26.21 -18.84 13.30
C ASP A 116 -25.25 -17.77 12.73
N PRO A 117 -25.55 -17.21 11.57
CA PRO A 117 -24.72 -16.15 10.98
C PRO A 117 -24.59 -14.90 11.86
N ALA A 118 -25.57 -14.65 12.72
CA ALA A 118 -25.55 -13.49 13.63
C ALA A 118 -24.55 -13.66 14.78
N ALA A 119 -24.31 -14.89 15.21
CA ALA A 119 -23.32 -15.24 16.21
C ALA A 119 -21.92 -15.50 15.63
N ALA A 120 -21.76 -15.51 14.31
CA ALA A 120 -20.48 -15.71 13.68
C ALA A 120 -19.51 -14.57 14.04
N ILE A 121 -18.24 -14.91 14.24
CA ILE A 121 -17.16 -13.98 14.56
C ILE A 121 -16.22 -13.93 13.36
N GLY A 122 -15.79 -12.75 13.00
CA GLY A 122 -14.86 -12.53 11.90
C GLY A 122 -14.11 -11.21 12.05
N THR A 123 -13.06 -11.07 11.29
CA THR A 123 -12.28 -9.83 11.18
C THR A 123 -11.65 -9.71 9.82
N SER A 124 -11.35 -8.48 9.42
CA SER A 124 -10.53 -8.22 8.24
C SER A 124 -9.05 -8.28 8.62
N THR A 125 -8.23 -8.74 7.70
CA THR A 125 -6.78 -8.88 7.87
C THR A 125 -6.03 -8.16 6.75
N VAL A 126 -4.77 -7.84 6.99
CA VAL A 126 -3.92 -7.19 5.97
C VAL A 126 -3.44 -8.16 4.89
N GLY A 127 -3.64 -9.46 5.06
CA GLY A 127 -3.24 -10.45 4.07
C GLY A 127 -3.69 -11.86 4.43
N SER A 128 -3.59 -12.75 3.46
CA SER A 128 -4.01 -14.14 3.59
C SER A 128 -3.24 -14.94 4.65
N SER A 129 -1.98 -14.63 4.87
CA SER A 129 -1.17 -15.30 5.90
C SER A 129 -1.69 -14.99 7.30
N GLU A 130 -2.05 -13.75 7.58
CA GLU A 130 -2.67 -13.36 8.85
C GLU A 130 -4.04 -14.03 9.01
N ALA A 131 -4.85 -14.08 7.94
CA ALA A 131 -6.15 -14.75 7.96
C ALA A 131 -6.06 -16.25 8.25
N CYS A 132 -4.95 -16.90 7.91
CA CYS A 132 -4.72 -18.31 8.23
C CYS A 132 -4.20 -18.54 9.66
N MET A 133 -3.66 -17.49 10.31
CA MET A 133 -3.14 -17.58 11.67
C MET A 133 -4.17 -17.25 12.75
N LEU A 134 -5.22 -16.52 12.42
CA LEU A 134 -6.34 -16.17 13.30
C LEU A 134 -7.42 -17.24 13.32
#